data_abae0d578515bded253ec223c506382e
#
_entry.id   abae0d578515bded253ec223c506382e
#
_cell.length_a   1.000
_cell.length_b   1.000
_cell.length_c   1.000
_cell.angle_alpha   90.00
_cell.angle_beta   90.00
_cell.angle_gamma   90.00
#
_symmetry.space_group_name_H-M   'P 1'
#
loop_
_entity.id
_entity.type
_entity.pdbx_description
1 polymer ?
#
loop_
_entity_poly.entity_id
_entity_poly.type
_entity_poly.pdbx_seq_one_letter_code
_entity_poly.pdbx_strand_id
1 'polypeptide(L)'
;MKPEKLDLTITTWSNSPYQPTGYGMQVGILLDYLVKHGVNAAHQSNWGLEGSNSTYKTAFGEIPHYARGYEPMSQDALAIAHKMQAQKKDYKDYILTLGDVWTLKPEAWPTEEFPRILSWVPLDHISMPPAVKRWLLKDNVTPIAMAPFGLEQLGENEIEGHYIPHSIDTVSTFKPTEKIGKQDAREFLGLKDTDFLIIMNSANKANKSIHRKAFAEALMAFGVFKQKVPNAYLYIHTEPKGVYGGFDLPKLAAACGVPMDAVIFPDAVDYRLGLDPKDLAGFYTTADVALQLSLGGGFEIPIIEAQACGTRVIATDWTGPRDLVAEDGFKVTGQLFWDEAQSAWWKTPSIASIVTQLENAYEVWKAEGSHSETARKFAQNFDSAKVWNQYWLPFLKGLV
;
A
#
# COMPACT_ATOMS: atom_id res chain seq x y z
N MET A 1 -23.57 -7.58 -19.92
CA MET A 1 -24.64 -7.80 -18.90
C MET A 1 -24.66 -6.57 -18.00
N LYS A 2 -25.86 -6.14 -17.56
CA LYS A 2 -25.93 -5.09 -16.53
C LYS A 2 -25.32 -5.62 -15.25
N PRO A 3 -24.53 -4.81 -14.51
CA PRO A 3 -24.00 -5.25 -13.22
C PRO A 3 -25.14 -5.60 -12.26
N GLU A 4 -24.93 -6.62 -11.46
CA GLU A 4 -25.87 -7.02 -10.41
C GLU A 4 -25.96 -5.92 -9.36
N LYS A 5 -27.18 -5.54 -8.97
CA LYS A 5 -27.42 -4.48 -8.00
C LYS A 5 -27.34 -5.02 -6.58
N LEU A 6 -26.66 -4.27 -5.71
CA LEU A 6 -26.56 -4.54 -4.28
C LEU A 6 -27.35 -3.48 -3.50
N ASP A 7 -28.37 -3.92 -2.77
CA ASP A 7 -29.21 -3.02 -1.96
C ASP A 7 -28.54 -2.74 -0.59
N LEU A 8 -27.38 -2.09 -0.66
CA LEU A 8 -26.54 -1.71 0.47
C LEU A 8 -26.32 -0.19 0.51
N THR A 9 -26.21 0.34 1.72
CA THR A 9 -25.62 1.65 1.99
C THR A 9 -24.25 1.45 2.65
N ILE A 10 -23.20 2.02 2.05
CA ILE A 10 -21.82 1.92 2.57
C ILE A 10 -21.20 3.31 2.64
N THR A 11 -20.88 3.74 3.87
CA THR A 11 -20.05 4.92 4.10
C THR A 11 -18.61 4.45 4.34
N THR A 12 -17.71 4.75 3.41
CA THR A 12 -16.30 4.43 3.58
C THR A 12 -15.59 5.51 4.40
N TRP A 13 -14.61 5.11 5.22
CA TRP A 13 -13.73 5.98 5.98
C TRP A 13 -12.28 5.63 5.71
N SER A 14 -11.52 6.58 5.17
CA SER A 14 -10.11 6.42 4.83
C SER A 14 -9.48 7.77 4.47
N ASN A 15 -8.25 7.76 3.93
CA ASN A 15 -7.70 8.91 3.23
C ASN A 15 -8.58 9.27 2.03
N SER A 16 -8.63 10.57 1.69
CA SER A 16 -9.32 11.01 0.48
C SER A 16 -8.81 10.25 -0.76
N PRO A 17 -9.72 9.79 -1.64
CA PRO A 17 -9.31 9.14 -2.89
C PRO A 17 -8.58 10.08 -3.88
N TYR A 18 -8.57 11.39 -3.62
CA TYR A 18 -7.75 12.35 -4.37
C TYR A 18 -6.27 12.35 -3.94
N GLN A 19 -5.94 11.69 -2.83
CA GLN A 19 -4.57 11.66 -2.32
C GLN A 19 -3.81 10.44 -2.87
N PRO A 20 -2.58 10.63 -3.39
CA PRO A 20 -1.75 9.55 -3.92
C PRO A 20 -1.13 8.73 -2.78
N THR A 21 -1.98 8.12 -1.96
CA THR A 21 -1.60 7.22 -0.87
C THR A 21 -2.18 5.84 -1.11
N GLY A 22 -1.57 4.80 -0.57
CA GLY A 22 -2.08 3.44 -0.70
C GLY A 22 -3.57 3.34 -0.32
N TYR A 23 -3.96 3.90 0.82
CA TYR A 23 -5.36 3.87 1.27
C TYR A 23 -6.28 4.72 0.38
N GLY A 24 -5.84 5.90 -0.05
CA GLY A 24 -6.62 6.75 -0.95
C GLY A 24 -6.91 6.07 -2.29
N MET A 25 -5.88 5.46 -2.89
CA MET A 25 -6.03 4.69 -4.14
C MET A 25 -6.96 3.49 -3.96
N GLN A 26 -6.80 2.71 -2.88
CA GLN A 26 -7.62 1.52 -2.65
C GLN A 26 -9.08 1.85 -2.41
N VAL A 27 -9.38 2.90 -1.64
CA VAL A 27 -10.75 3.32 -1.43
C VAL A 27 -11.37 3.87 -2.74
N GLY A 28 -10.59 4.57 -3.57
CA GLY A 28 -11.04 5.02 -4.89
C GLY A 28 -11.45 3.86 -5.81
N ILE A 29 -10.60 2.84 -5.92
CA ILE A 29 -10.91 1.61 -6.67
C ILE A 29 -12.18 0.94 -6.14
N LEU A 30 -12.31 0.80 -4.82
CA LEU A 30 -13.48 0.19 -4.20
C LEU A 30 -14.76 0.99 -4.50
N LEU A 31 -14.71 2.32 -4.38
CA LEU A 31 -15.84 3.21 -4.65
C LEU A 31 -16.34 3.09 -6.09
N ASP A 32 -15.45 2.97 -7.07
CA ASP A 32 -15.83 2.73 -8.47
C ASP A 32 -16.72 1.48 -8.60
N TYR A 33 -16.30 0.38 -7.99
CA TYR A 33 -17.06 -0.88 -8.05
C TYR A 33 -18.35 -0.84 -7.23
N LEU A 34 -18.37 -0.21 -6.07
CA LEU A 34 -19.60 -0.03 -5.27
C LEU A 34 -20.67 0.74 -6.07
N VAL A 35 -20.29 1.86 -6.68
CA VAL A 35 -21.19 2.66 -7.50
C VAL A 35 -21.67 1.90 -8.74
N LYS A 36 -20.76 1.20 -9.43
CA LYS A 36 -21.08 0.33 -10.56
C LYS A 36 -22.18 -0.68 -10.23
N HIS A 37 -22.21 -1.21 -9.01
CA HIS A 37 -23.18 -2.20 -8.53
C HIS A 37 -24.37 -1.57 -7.79
N GLY A 38 -24.58 -0.26 -7.90
CA GLY A 38 -25.74 0.44 -7.37
C GLY A 38 -25.79 0.59 -5.85
N VAL A 39 -24.68 0.37 -5.16
CA VAL A 39 -24.54 0.64 -3.72
C VAL A 39 -24.74 2.13 -3.47
N ASN A 40 -25.51 2.48 -2.45
CA ASN A 40 -25.63 3.85 -1.96
C ASN A 40 -24.36 4.22 -1.20
N ALA A 41 -23.32 4.63 -1.93
CA ALA A 41 -22.00 4.87 -1.40
C ALA A 41 -21.76 6.33 -1.01
N ALA A 42 -20.96 6.56 0.03
CA ALA A 42 -20.37 7.86 0.36
C ALA A 42 -18.95 7.64 0.92
N HIS A 43 -18.13 8.68 0.88
CA HIS A 43 -16.80 8.66 1.47
C HIS A 43 -16.64 9.76 2.51
N GLN A 44 -16.12 9.39 3.70
CA GLN A 44 -15.65 10.30 4.74
C GLN A 44 -14.13 10.30 4.78
N SER A 45 -13.51 11.42 4.46
CA SER A 45 -12.06 11.56 4.57
C SER A 45 -11.61 11.75 6.02
N ASN A 46 -10.62 10.97 6.43
CA ASN A 46 -9.89 11.22 7.67
C ASN A 46 -8.68 12.15 7.44
N TRP A 47 -8.24 12.24 6.19
CA TRP A 47 -7.13 13.09 5.74
C TRP A 47 -7.25 13.35 4.24
N GLY A 48 -6.82 14.55 3.79
CA GLY A 48 -6.66 14.90 2.38
C GLY A 48 -7.88 15.55 1.72
N LEU A 49 -8.95 15.82 2.46
CA LEU A 49 -10.00 16.77 2.12
C LEU A 49 -10.33 17.58 3.37
N GLU A 50 -10.02 18.86 3.33
CA GLU A 50 -10.23 19.80 4.43
C GLU A 50 -11.33 20.81 4.06
N GLY A 51 -11.98 21.36 5.07
CA GLY A 51 -12.95 22.45 4.92
C GLY A 51 -14.34 21.99 4.51
N SER A 52 -14.71 22.11 3.23
CA SER A 52 -16.07 21.86 2.77
C SER A 52 -16.27 20.46 2.21
N ASN A 53 -17.45 19.91 2.42
CA ASN A 53 -17.88 18.70 1.73
C ASN A 53 -17.89 18.93 0.22
N SER A 54 -17.65 17.89 -0.54
CA SER A 54 -17.58 17.90 -1.99
C SER A 54 -18.29 16.68 -2.59
N THR A 55 -18.15 16.51 -3.87
CA THR A 55 -18.57 15.32 -4.59
C THR A 55 -17.32 14.61 -5.12
N TYR A 56 -17.23 13.31 -4.94
CA TYR A 56 -16.21 12.49 -5.59
C TYR A 56 -16.79 11.85 -6.86
N LYS A 57 -16.08 12.03 -7.96
CA LYS A 57 -16.46 11.47 -9.26
C LYS A 57 -15.79 10.13 -9.44
N THR A 58 -16.59 9.07 -9.38
CA THR A 58 -16.17 7.71 -9.72
C THR A 58 -16.28 7.47 -11.23
N ALA A 59 -15.73 6.37 -11.73
CA ALA A 59 -15.89 5.97 -13.13
C ALA A 59 -17.36 5.69 -13.52
N PHE A 60 -18.27 5.49 -12.57
CA PHE A 60 -19.66 5.06 -12.80
C PHE A 60 -20.72 6.00 -12.23
N GLY A 61 -20.34 7.11 -11.64
CA GLY A 61 -21.24 8.11 -11.07
C GLY A 61 -20.57 8.95 -9.99
N GLU A 62 -21.36 9.82 -9.37
CA GLU A 62 -20.88 10.71 -8.32
C GLU A 62 -21.42 10.30 -6.96
N ILE A 63 -20.63 10.50 -5.92
CA ILE A 63 -20.99 10.20 -4.53
C ILE A 63 -20.68 11.39 -3.62
N PRO A 64 -21.38 11.53 -2.49
CA PRO A 64 -21.01 12.48 -1.44
C PRO A 64 -19.60 12.18 -0.92
N HIS A 65 -18.80 13.22 -0.80
CA HIS A 65 -17.45 13.19 -0.25
C HIS A 65 -17.36 14.20 0.89
N TYR A 66 -17.35 13.66 2.12
CA TYR A 66 -17.36 14.44 3.34
C TYR A 66 -15.93 14.80 3.74
N ALA A 67 -15.74 16.08 4.04
CA ALA A 67 -14.46 16.60 4.51
C ALA A 67 -14.14 16.11 5.91
N ARG A 68 -12.86 16.19 6.26
CA ARG A 68 -12.36 15.89 7.60
C ARG A 68 -13.13 16.70 8.67
N GLY A 69 -13.48 16.03 9.77
CA GLY A 69 -14.06 16.63 10.96
C GLY A 69 -13.05 17.35 11.85
N TYR A 70 -13.52 17.84 12.99
CA TYR A 70 -12.66 18.50 13.98
C TYR A 70 -11.83 17.52 14.81
N GLU A 71 -12.42 16.35 15.11
CA GLU A 71 -11.73 15.31 15.86
C GLU A 71 -10.59 14.68 15.03
N PRO A 72 -9.49 14.30 15.66
CA PRO A 72 -8.47 13.53 14.99
C PRO A 72 -9.09 12.32 14.30
N MET A 73 -8.75 12.11 13.03
CA MET A 73 -9.30 11.02 12.20
C MET A 73 -10.80 11.09 11.92
N SER A 74 -11.43 12.25 12.14
CA SER A 74 -12.80 12.55 11.69
C SER A 74 -13.90 11.62 12.23
N GLN A 75 -13.76 11.13 13.43
CA GLN A 75 -14.75 10.23 14.06
C GLN A 75 -16.10 10.92 14.28
N ASP A 76 -16.08 12.20 14.66
CA ASP A 76 -17.25 13.06 14.80
C ASP A 76 -18.03 13.22 13.48
N ALA A 77 -17.32 13.50 12.40
CA ALA A 77 -17.92 13.69 11.10
C ALA A 77 -18.43 12.37 10.48
N LEU A 78 -17.79 11.24 10.75
CA LEU A 78 -18.20 9.95 10.21
C LEU A 78 -19.60 9.52 10.67
N ALA A 79 -19.95 9.73 11.95
CA ALA A 79 -21.28 9.42 12.48
C ALA A 79 -22.36 10.22 11.76
N ILE A 80 -22.10 11.53 11.56
CA ILE A 80 -23.01 12.43 10.86
C ILE A 80 -23.15 12.02 9.38
N ALA A 81 -22.04 11.81 8.70
CA ALA A 81 -22.01 11.40 7.29
C ALA A 81 -22.78 10.09 7.08
N HIS A 82 -22.57 9.10 7.96
CA HIS A 82 -23.27 7.83 7.87
C HIS A 82 -24.78 7.97 8.10
N LYS A 83 -25.21 8.71 9.13
CA LYS A 83 -26.64 9.01 9.38
C LYS A 83 -27.32 9.72 8.21
N MET A 84 -26.59 10.58 7.49
CA MET A 84 -27.12 11.23 6.29
C MET A 84 -27.29 10.25 5.12
N GLN A 85 -26.44 9.24 4.99
CA GLN A 85 -26.52 8.23 3.94
C GLN A 85 -27.51 7.12 4.24
N ALA A 86 -27.62 6.68 5.49
CA ALA A 86 -28.42 5.54 5.94
C ALA A 86 -29.95 5.85 5.97
N GLN A 87 -30.48 6.61 4.99
CA GLN A 87 -31.90 7.00 4.94
C GLN A 87 -32.77 6.07 4.10
N LYS A 88 -32.18 5.13 3.36
CA LYS A 88 -32.92 4.16 2.53
C LYS A 88 -33.40 2.99 3.40
N LYS A 89 -34.69 2.97 3.71
CA LYS A 89 -35.30 2.01 4.66
C LYS A 89 -35.11 0.52 4.31
N ASP A 90 -34.95 0.21 3.02
CA ASP A 90 -34.86 -1.17 2.53
C ASP A 90 -33.40 -1.63 2.33
N TYR A 91 -32.42 -0.76 2.62
CA TYR A 91 -31.00 -1.07 2.45
C TYR A 91 -30.38 -1.38 3.78
N LYS A 92 -29.55 -2.43 3.82
CA LYS A 92 -28.68 -2.66 4.98
C LYS A 92 -27.49 -1.70 4.93
N ASP A 93 -27.17 -1.09 6.04
CA ASP A 93 -26.17 -0.05 6.16
C ASP A 93 -24.93 -0.50 6.90
N TYR A 94 -23.77 -0.07 6.38
CA TYR A 94 -22.46 -0.40 6.90
C TYR A 94 -21.52 0.81 6.83
N ILE A 95 -20.60 0.86 7.81
CA ILE A 95 -19.38 1.67 7.70
C ILE A 95 -18.25 0.74 7.29
N LEU A 96 -17.47 1.13 6.28
CA LEU A 96 -16.26 0.42 5.89
C LEU A 96 -15.05 1.29 6.23
N THR A 97 -14.20 0.80 7.15
CA THR A 97 -12.97 1.49 7.52
C THR A 97 -11.78 0.87 6.81
N LEU A 98 -10.95 1.71 6.17
CA LEU A 98 -9.64 1.34 5.64
C LEU A 98 -8.58 2.25 6.27
N GLY A 99 -7.85 1.72 7.22
CA GLY A 99 -6.81 2.44 7.95
C GLY A 99 -6.34 1.71 9.19
N ASP A 100 -5.29 2.23 9.78
CA ASP A 100 -4.70 1.68 10.99
C ASP A 100 -5.65 1.85 12.19
N VAL A 101 -5.93 0.78 12.92
CA VAL A 101 -6.87 0.78 14.06
C VAL A 101 -6.47 1.76 15.16
N TRP A 102 -5.17 1.93 15.41
CA TRP A 102 -4.68 2.89 16.40
C TRP A 102 -5.06 4.35 16.07
N THR A 103 -5.38 4.66 14.82
CA THR A 103 -5.87 5.96 14.40
C THR A 103 -7.35 6.16 14.74
N LEU A 104 -8.10 5.07 14.89
CA LEU A 104 -9.52 5.07 15.18
C LEU A 104 -9.85 5.37 16.66
N LYS A 105 -8.84 5.39 17.54
CA LYS A 105 -9.06 5.50 18.99
C LYS A 105 -10.22 4.61 19.45
N PRO A 106 -10.05 3.27 19.44
CA PRO A 106 -11.14 2.30 19.60
C PRO A 106 -11.99 2.50 20.85
N GLU A 107 -11.40 3.06 21.92
CA GLU A 107 -12.08 3.33 23.18
C GLU A 107 -13.07 4.51 23.09
N ALA A 108 -12.85 5.44 22.16
CA ALA A 108 -13.67 6.63 21.97
C ALA A 108 -14.78 6.44 20.90
N TRP A 109 -14.78 5.32 20.18
CA TRP A 109 -15.81 5.07 19.18
C TRP A 109 -17.13 4.66 19.83
N PRO A 110 -18.20 5.45 19.62
CA PRO A 110 -19.53 5.13 20.10
C PRO A 110 -20.10 3.98 19.25
N THR A 111 -19.70 2.75 19.57
CA THR A 111 -20.11 1.55 18.81
C THR A 111 -21.62 1.36 18.76
N GLU A 112 -22.34 1.89 19.73
CA GLU A 112 -23.81 1.89 19.77
C GLU A 112 -24.44 2.77 18.68
N GLU A 113 -23.72 3.79 18.19
CA GLU A 113 -24.17 4.66 17.12
C GLU A 113 -23.85 4.11 15.71
N PHE A 114 -23.00 3.09 15.63
CA PHE A 114 -22.57 2.48 14.37
C PHE A 114 -23.06 1.04 14.29
N PRO A 115 -24.09 0.74 13.49
CA PRO A 115 -24.74 -0.55 13.54
C PRO A 115 -23.82 -1.69 13.11
N ARG A 116 -22.98 -1.51 12.10
CA ARG A 116 -22.07 -2.54 11.55
C ARG A 116 -20.85 -1.92 10.90
N ILE A 117 -19.67 -2.42 11.26
CA ILE A 117 -18.39 -1.94 10.77
C ILE A 117 -17.66 -3.06 10.03
N LEU A 118 -17.36 -2.81 8.76
CA LEU A 118 -16.47 -3.64 7.96
C LEU A 118 -15.06 -3.06 8.11
N SER A 119 -14.22 -3.71 8.90
CA SER A 119 -12.86 -3.21 9.21
C SER A 119 -11.84 -3.86 8.28
N TRP A 120 -11.51 -3.18 7.17
CA TRP A 120 -10.43 -3.59 6.27
C TRP A 120 -9.11 -3.13 6.86
N VAL A 121 -8.49 -4.00 7.66
CA VAL A 121 -7.45 -3.66 8.62
C VAL A 121 -6.07 -4.13 8.18
N PRO A 122 -5.04 -3.27 8.24
CA PRO A 122 -3.66 -3.69 8.10
C PRO A 122 -3.19 -4.40 9.37
N LEU A 123 -2.91 -5.69 9.28
CA LEU A 123 -2.23 -6.46 10.33
C LEU A 123 -0.75 -6.53 9.93
N ASP A 124 0.08 -5.74 10.58
CA ASP A 124 1.46 -5.44 10.16
C ASP A 124 2.52 -5.77 11.23
N HIS A 125 2.12 -6.39 12.33
CA HIS A 125 3.00 -6.88 13.38
C HIS A 125 2.98 -8.41 13.43
N ILE A 126 4.07 -9.01 13.92
CA ILE A 126 4.23 -10.47 14.01
C ILE A 126 3.27 -11.06 15.05
N SER A 127 3.00 -10.33 16.13
CA SER A 127 1.88 -10.58 17.05
C SER A 127 0.89 -9.44 16.91
N MET A 128 -0.40 -9.75 16.93
CA MET A 128 -1.44 -8.73 16.83
C MET A 128 -1.36 -7.74 18.01
N PRO A 129 -1.28 -6.42 17.74
CA PRO A 129 -1.27 -5.42 18.80
C PRO A 129 -2.52 -5.52 19.68
N PRO A 130 -2.41 -5.38 21.02
CA PRO A 130 -3.56 -5.51 21.92
C PRO A 130 -4.71 -4.55 21.62
N ALA A 131 -4.42 -3.33 21.16
CA ALA A 131 -5.46 -2.36 20.78
C ALA A 131 -6.22 -2.82 19.52
N VAL A 132 -5.52 -3.41 18.55
CA VAL A 132 -6.13 -3.98 17.34
C VAL A 132 -7.01 -5.17 17.71
N LYS A 133 -6.52 -6.07 18.57
CA LYS A 133 -7.30 -7.21 19.04
C LYS A 133 -8.61 -6.77 19.71
N ARG A 134 -8.55 -5.79 20.64
CA ARG A 134 -9.76 -5.27 21.31
C ARG A 134 -10.77 -4.66 20.32
N TRP A 135 -10.29 -3.99 19.28
CA TRP A 135 -11.16 -3.45 18.25
C TRP A 135 -11.86 -4.55 17.46
N LEU A 136 -11.11 -5.55 16.99
CA LEU A 136 -11.63 -6.62 16.14
C LEU A 136 -12.55 -7.61 16.90
N LEU A 137 -12.49 -7.64 18.23
CA LEU A 137 -13.38 -8.44 19.09
C LEU A 137 -14.72 -7.75 19.41
N LYS A 138 -14.98 -6.54 18.90
CA LYS A 138 -16.28 -5.89 19.12
C LYS A 138 -17.36 -6.60 18.29
N ASP A 139 -18.53 -6.83 18.86
CA ASP A 139 -19.64 -7.59 18.24
C ASP A 139 -20.14 -7.02 16.91
N ASN A 140 -19.99 -5.71 16.71
CA ASN A 140 -20.43 -5.03 15.50
C ASN A 140 -19.30 -4.81 14.49
N VAL A 141 -18.10 -5.35 14.70
CA VAL A 141 -16.95 -5.26 13.79
C VAL A 141 -16.76 -6.57 13.05
N THR A 142 -16.74 -6.51 11.72
CA THR A 142 -16.38 -7.62 10.84
C THR A 142 -14.95 -7.40 10.33
N PRO A 143 -13.97 -8.20 10.76
CA PRO A 143 -12.58 -8.07 10.33
C PRO A 143 -12.39 -8.50 8.88
N ILE A 144 -11.64 -7.70 8.13
CA ILE A 144 -11.22 -8.02 6.75
C ILE A 144 -9.70 -7.83 6.67
N ALA A 145 -8.97 -8.94 6.58
CA ALA A 145 -7.52 -8.93 6.38
C ALA A 145 -7.18 -8.68 4.91
N MET A 146 -6.10 -7.94 4.65
CA MET A 146 -5.67 -7.59 3.29
C MET A 146 -4.53 -8.47 2.76
N ALA A 147 -3.95 -9.34 3.58
CA ALA A 147 -2.95 -10.34 3.20
C ALA A 147 -3.22 -11.68 3.91
N PRO A 148 -2.75 -12.82 3.37
CA PRO A 148 -2.86 -14.13 4.03
C PRO A 148 -2.29 -14.13 5.45
N PHE A 149 -1.15 -13.44 5.68
CA PHE A 149 -0.60 -13.21 7.01
C PHE A 149 -1.63 -12.61 7.98
N GLY A 150 -2.39 -11.63 7.52
CA GLY A 150 -3.43 -11.01 8.34
C GLY A 150 -4.54 -12.00 8.74
N LEU A 151 -4.95 -12.87 7.81
CA LEU A 151 -5.92 -13.92 8.09
C LEU A 151 -5.37 -14.96 9.09
N GLU A 152 -4.08 -15.32 8.97
CA GLU A 152 -3.37 -16.17 9.95
C GLU A 152 -3.40 -15.52 11.35
N GLN A 153 -3.08 -14.22 11.44
CA GLN A 153 -3.11 -13.49 12.71
C GLN A 153 -4.52 -13.43 13.33
N LEU A 154 -5.57 -13.32 12.52
CA LEU A 154 -6.95 -13.45 13.01
C LEU A 154 -7.19 -14.84 13.61
N GLY A 155 -6.82 -15.90 12.90
CA GLY A 155 -6.98 -17.29 13.34
C GLY A 155 -6.21 -17.59 14.64
N GLU A 156 -4.94 -17.15 14.74
CA GLU A 156 -4.12 -17.31 15.96
C GLU A 156 -4.72 -16.62 17.20
N ASN A 157 -5.57 -15.61 16.98
CA ASN A 157 -6.25 -14.88 18.03
C ASN A 157 -7.72 -15.31 18.24
N GLU A 158 -8.15 -16.39 17.57
CA GLU A 158 -9.53 -16.92 17.62
C GLU A 158 -10.59 -15.89 17.17
N ILE A 159 -10.22 -15.04 16.19
CA ILE A 159 -11.08 -14.02 15.59
C ILE A 159 -11.52 -14.50 14.22
N GLU A 160 -12.83 -14.65 14.01
CA GLU A 160 -13.37 -14.91 12.68
C GLU A 160 -13.26 -13.66 11.80
N GLY A 161 -12.83 -13.84 10.54
CA GLY A 161 -12.67 -12.73 9.61
C GLY A 161 -12.57 -13.18 8.17
N HIS A 162 -12.50 -12.21 7.27
CA HIS A 162 -12.45 -12.41 5.83
C HIS A 162 -11.08 -12.00 5.27
N TYR A 163 -10.74 -12.56 4.11
CA TYR A 163 -9.58 -12.13 3.32
C TYR A 163 -10.04 -11.44 2.06
N ILE A 164 -9.65 -10.18 1.90
CA ILE A 164 -9.85 -9.40 0.67
C ILE A 164 -8.58 -8.59 0.43
N PRO A 165 -7.77 -8.93 -0.59
CA PRO A 165 -6.52 -8.22 -0.85
C PRO A 165 -6.75 -6.82 -1.40
N HIS A 166 -5.73 -5.96 -1.27
CA HIS A 166 -5.62 -4.77 -2.09
C HIS A 166 -5.47 -5.13 -3.56
N SER A 167 -5.79 -4.19 -4.44
CA SER A 167 -5.79 -4.42 -5.88
C SER A 167 -5.21 -3.26 -6.66
N ILE A 168 -4.78 -3.54 -7.88
CA ILE A 168 -4.28 -2.55 -8.84
C ILE A 168 -4.87 -2.83 -10.23
N ASP A 169 -4.78 -1.86 -11.13
CA ASP A 169 -5.12 -2.07 -12.55
C ASP A 169 -3.90 -2.64 -13.28
N THR A 170 -3.88 -3.94 -13.52
CA THR A 170 -2.82 -4.65 -14.23
C THR A 170 -3.02 -4.69 -15.75
N VAL A 171 -4.15 -4.18 -16.24
CA VAL A 171 -4.52 -4.23 -17.65
C VAL A 171 -4.12 -2.95 -18.39
N SER A 172 -4.44 -1.80 -17.81
CA SER A 172 -4.25 -0.50 -18.47
C SER A 172 -3.17 0.37 -17.82
N THR A 173 -2.86 0.17 -16.54
CA THR A 173 -1.95 1.02 -15.78
C THR A 173 -0.63 0.30 -15.48
N PHE A 174 -0.63 -0.67 -14.56
CA PHE A 174 0.58 -1.38 -14.15
C PHE A 174 0.84 -2.58 -15.07
N LYS A 175 1.53 -2.34 -16.14
CA LYS A 175 1.95 -3.34 -17.15
C LYS A 175 3.29 -2.93 -17.75
N PRO A 176 4.03 -3.84 -18.36
CA PRO A 176 5.30 -3.50 -19.00
C PRO A 176 5.14 -2.34 -19.99
N THR A 177 5.99 -1.32 -19.83
CA THR A 177 6.08 -0.17 -20.72
C THR A 177 7.51 0.38 -20.69
N GLU A 178 8.06 0.68 -21.85
CA GLU A 178 9.43 1.20 -21.99
C GLU A 178 9.50 2.73 -21.90
N LYS A 179 8.36 3.40 -21.65
CA LYS A 179 8.29 4.87 -21.73
C LYS A 179 7.80 5.49 -20.43
N ILE A 180 8.38 6.64 -20.11
CA ILE A 180 7.89 7.60 -19.15
C ILE A 180 7.45 8.82 -19.94
N GLY A 181 6.15 9.11 -19.97
CA GLY A 181 5.59 10.08 -20.88
C GLY A 181 5.85 9.70 -22.35
N LYS A 182 6.69 10.48 -23.05
CA LYS A 182 7.09 10.25 -24.46
C LYS A 182 8.53 9.77 -24.61
N GLN A 183 9.30 9.75 -23.54
CA GLN A 183 10.73 9.47 -23.54
C GLN A 183 10.98 8.01 -23.13
N ASP A 184 12.08 7.44 -23.62
CA ASP A 184 12.59 6.17 -23.12
C ASP A 184 12.96 6.30 -21.63
N ALA A 185 12.59 5.31 -20.85
CA ALA A 185 12.70 5.41 -19.39
C ALA A 185 14.17 5.37 -18.90
N ARG A 186 15.06 4.61 -19.57
CA ARG A 186 16.49 4.61 -19.21
C ARG A 186 17.16 5.93 -19.61
N GLU A 187 16.84 6.45 -20.79
CA GLU A 187 17.32 7.76 -21.24
C GLU A 187 16.86 8.88 -20.29
N PHE A 188 15.59 8.82 -19.85
CA PHE A 188 15.04 9.77 -18.87
C PHE A 188 15.84 9.79 -17.56
N LEU A 189 16.30 8.62 -17.09
CA LEU A 189 17.10 8.48 -15.88
C LEU A 189 18.61 8.70 -16.12
N GLY A 190 19.04 8.92 -17.38
CA GLY A 190 20.45 9.09 -17.73
C GLY A 190 21.28 7.80 -17.62
N LEU A 191 20.64 6.63 -17.73
CA LEU A 191 21.25 5.31 -17.56
C LEU A 191 21.55 4.63 -18.89
N LYS A 192 22.56 3.77 -18.88
CA LYS A 192 22.92 2.88 -20.00
C LYS A 192 22.26 1.52 -19.85
N ASP A 193 22.14 0.76 -20.92
CA ASP A 193 21.60 -0.61 -20.90
C ASP A 193 22.46 -1.59 -20.09
N THR A 194 23.74 -1.25 -19.87
CA THR A 194 24.68 -2.02 -19.05
C THR A 194 24.61 -1.69 -17.55
N ASP A 195 23.83 -0.69 -17.15
CA ASP A 195 23.68 -0.29 -15.77
C ASP A 195 22.61 -1.13 -15.08
N PHE A 196 22.83 -1.47 -13.83
CA PHE A 196 21.89 -2.23 -13.01
C PHE A 196 21.07 -1.26 -12.16
N LEU A 197 19.78 -1.16 -12.44
CA LEU A 197 18.86 -0.23 -11.76
C LEU A 197 18.02 -0.94 -10.69
N ILE A 198 18.15 -0.46 -9.47
CA ILE A 198 17.29 -0.84 -8.34
C ILE A 198 16.26 0.28 -8.14
N ILE A 199 14.96 -0.05 -8.02
CA ILE A 199 13.93 0.92 -7.65
C ILE A 199 13.42 0.66 -6.23
N MET A 200 13.27 1.71 -5.43
CA MET A 200 12.57 1.68 -4.14
C MET A 200 11.46 2.72 -4.15
N ASN A 201 10.20 2.28 -4.05
CA ASN A 201 9.03 3.16 -3.94
C ASN A 201 8.43 3.06 -2.55
N SER A 202 8.68 4.03 -1.69
CA SER A 202 8.26 4.01 -0.30
C SER A 202 8.11 5.42 0.27
N ALA A 203 7.13 5.64 1.13
CA ALA A 203 6.94 6.94 1.76
C ALA A 203 8.03 7.22 2.80
N ASN A 204 8.77 8.32 2.64
CA ASN A 204 9.77 8.80 3.60
C ASN A 204 9.09 9.54 4.76
N LYS A 205 8.51 8.75 5.66
CA LYS A 205 7.79 9.25 6.85
C LYS A 205 8.24 8.49 8.09
N ALA A 206 8.21 9.15 9.24
CA ALA A 206 8.39 8.51 10.53
C ALA A 206 7.10 8.50 11.33
N ASN A 207 6.90 7.44 12.10
CA ASN A 207 5.97 7.42 13.22
C ASN A 207 6.79 7.70 14.48
N LYS A 208 6.75 8.94 14.97
CA LYS A 208 7.68 9.45 16.00
C LYS A 208 9.13 9.28 15.52
N SER A 209 9.91 8.39 16.14
CA SER A 209 11.31 8.10 15.79
C SER A 209 11.50 6.83 14.96
N ILE A 210 10.41 6.13 14.61
CA ILE A 210 10.50 4.86 13.89
C ILE A 210 10.29 5.09 12.39
N HIS A 211 11.30 4.76 11.60
CA HIS A 211 11.29 4.83 10.14
C HIS A 211 10.97 3.45 9.57
N ARG A 212 9.68 3.12 9.47
CA ARG A 212 9.17 1.79 9.13
C ARG A 212 9.63 1.25 7.77
N LYS A 213 10.03 2.11 6.83
CA LYS A 213 10.41 1.73 5.46
C LYS A 213 11.91 1.42 5.28
N ALA A 214 12.64 1.25 6.37
CA ALA A 214 14.02 0.72 6.38
C ALA A 214 14.99 1.41 5.38
N PHE A 215 14.88 2.73 5.19
CA PHE A 215 15.77 3.47 4.28
C PHE A 215 17.24 3.41 4.72
N ALA A 216 17.50 3.39 6.03
CA ALA A 216 18.87 3.31 6.53
C ALA A 216 19.50 1.97 6.16
N GLU A 217 18.79 0.86 6.38
CA GLU A 217 19.22 -0.49 6.05
C GLU A 217 19.40 -0.68 4.54
N ALA A 218 18.47 -0.10 3.73
CA ALA A 218 18.56 -0.12 2.28
C ALA A 218 19.81 0.61 1.77
N LEU A 219 20.07 1.83 2.25
CA LEU A 219 21.23 2.63 1.84
C LEU A 219 22.56 2.03 2.32
N MET A 220 22.62 1.48 3.54
CA MET A 220 23.80 0.77 4.02
C MET A 220 24.10 -0.47 3.16
N ALA A 221 23.08 -1.25 2.84
CA ALA A 221 23.24 -2.43 1.98
C ALA A 221 23.63 -2.05 0.55
N PHE A 222 23.01 -1.00 -0.01
CA PHE A 222 23.35 -0.50 -1.33
C PHE A 222 24.80 0.01 -1.38
N GLY A 223 25.26 0.70 -0.34
CA GLY A 223 26.66 1.15 -0.24
C GLY A 223 27.66 -0.02 -0.32
N VAL A 224 27.39 -1.13 0.37
CA VAL A 224 28.20 -2.36 0.28
C VAL A 224 28.10 -2.99 -1.11
N PHE A 225 26.89 -3.11 -1.65
CA PHE A 225 26.64 -3.69 -2.98
C PHE A 225 27.32 -2.88 -4.10
N LYS A 226 27.24 -1.55 -4.06
CA LYS A 226 27.84 -0.63 -5.03
C LYS A 226 29.36 -0.79 -5.17
N GLN A 227 30.05 -1.15 -4.07
CA GLN A 227 31.50 -1.44 -4.12
C GLN A 227 31.82 -2.68 -4.96
N LYS A 228 30.90 -3.66 -5.00
CA LYS A 228 31.06 -4.90 -5.79
C LYS A 228 30.54 -4.75 -7.22
N VAL A 229 29.52 -3.91 -7.39
CA VAL A 229 28.83 -3.66 -8.69
C VAL A 229 28.87 -2.17 -9.01
N PRO A 230 29.99 -1.67 -9.59
CA PRO A 230 30.18 -0.23 -9.82
C PRO A 230 29.16 0.44 -10.75
N ASN A 231 28.49 -0.34 -11.63
CA ASN A 231 27.44 0.12 -12.52
C ASN A 231 26.02 -0.03 -11.95
N ALA A 232 25.87 -0.23 -10.63
CA ALA A 232 24.56 -0.25 -9.97
C ALA A 232 24.10 1.17 -9.62
N TYR A 233 22.81 1.43 -9.80
CA TYR A 233 22.12 2.68 -9.46
C TYR A 233 20.88 2.39 -8.63
N LEU A 234 20.53 3.32 -7.73
CA LEU A 234 19.34 3.23 -6.88
C LEU A 234 18.41 4.43 -7.13
N TYR A 235 17.27 4.20 -7.76
CA TYR A 235 16.21 5.20 -7.85
C TYR A 235 15.26 5.06 -6.65
N ILE A 236 15.13 6.11 -5.86
CA ILE A 236 14.23 6.14 -4.70
C ILE A 236 13.06 7.07 -5.01
N HIS A 237 11.90 6.51 -5.31
CA HIS A 237 10.68 7.25 -5.55
C HIS A 237 10.05 7.69 -4.23
N THR A 238 10.46 8.86 -3.73
CA THR A 238 10.00 9.43 -2.47
C THR A 238 10.35 10.91 -2.36
N GLU A 239 9.81 11.59 -1.35
CA GLU A 239 10.28 12.91 -0.95
C GLU A 239 11.65 12.78 -0.23
N PRO A 240 12.74 13.37 -0.79
CA PRO A 240 14.09 13.05 -0.29
C PRO A 240 14.53 13.84 0.95
N LYS A 241 13.84 14.92 1.31
CA LYS A 241 14.29 15.85 2.39
C LYS A 241 13.66 15.57 3.74
N GLY A 242 12.75 14.64 3.84
CA GLY A 242 12.11 14.26 5.10
C GLY A 242 11.12 15.29 5.63
N VAL A 243 10.48 16.07 4.77
CA VAL A 243 9.52 17.13 5.18
C VAL A 243 8.31 16.60 5.96
N TYR A 244 8.04 15.30 5.89
CA TYR A 244 6.99 14.63 6.65
C TYR A 244 7.53 13.84 7.86
N GLY A 245 8.64 14.30 8.45
CA GLY A 245 9.29 13.62 9.59
C GLY A 245 10.21 12.47 9.20
N GLY A 246 10.45 12.26 7.90
CA GLY A 246 11.37 11.25 7.39
C GLY A 246 12.85 11.64 7.51
N PHE A 247 13.72 10.88 6.86
CA PHE A 247 15.16 11.18 6.75
C PHE A 247 15.45 12.24 5.69
N ASP A 248 16.51 13.04 5.87
CA ASP A 248 17.22 13.68 4.76
C ASP A 248 18.04 12.58 4.03
N LEU A 249 17.44 11.99 3.02
CA LEU A 249 18.00 10.81 2.33
C LEU A 249 19.35 11.10 1.66
N PRO A 250 19.61 12.26 1.03
CA PRO A 250 20.95 12.61 0.55
C PRO A 250 22.02 12.60 1.64
N LYS A 251 21.71 13.13 2.83
CA LYS A 251 22.66 13.09 3.96
C LYS A 251 22.85 11.66 4.48
N LEU A 252 21.78 10.89 4.54
CA LEU A 252 21.84 9.49 4.96
C LEU A 252 22.66 8.64 3.97
N ALA A 253 22.46 8.82 2.66
CA ALA A 253 23.24 8.15 1.63
C ALA A 253 24.73 8.46 1.75
N ALA A 254 25.09 9.74 1.94
CA ALA A 254 26.49 10.15 2.17
C ALA A 254 27.07 9.50 3.43
N ALA A 255 26.31 9.44 4.53
CA ALA A 255 26.72 8.79 5.77
C ALA A 255 26.91 7.25 5.63
N CYS A 256 26.18 6.65 4.70
CA CYS A 256 26.33 5.22 4.34
C CYS A 256 27.46 4.97 3.31
N GLY A 257 28.22 5.99 2.93
CA GLY A 257 29.29 5.88 1.93
C GLY A 257 28.80 5.66 0.49
N VAL A 258 27.56 5.99 0.20
CA VAL A 258 26.97 5.88 -1.14
C VAL A 258 27.34 7.11 -1.96
N PRO A 259 27.96 6.95 -3.15
CA PRO A 259 28.20 8.07 -4.06
C PRO A 259 26.87 8.72 -4.49
N MET A 260 26.81 10.06 -4.45
CA MET A 260 25.55 10.76 -4.73
C MET A 260 25.09 10.66 -6.19
N ASP A 261 26.00 10.40 -7.13
CA ASP A 261 25.71 10.10 -8.53
C ASP A 261 25.14 8.71 -8.76
N ALA A 262 25.18 7.84 -7.74
CA ALA A 262 24.59 6.50 -7.78
C ALA A 262 23.15 6.45 -7.24
N VAL A 263 22.64 7.53 -6.64
CA VAL A 263 21.27 7.61 -6.11
C VAL A 263 20.49 8.67 -6.88
N ILE A 264 19.36 8.26 -7.41
CA ILE A 264 18.47 9.12 -8.21
C ILE A 264 17.19 9.35 -7.41
N PHE A 265 16.75 10.60 -7.34
CA PHE A 265 15.47 11.00 -6.74
C PHE A 265 14.59 11.67 -7.79
N PRO A 266 13.26 11.60 -7.65
CA PRO A 266 12.36 12.40 -8.49
C PRO A 266 12.57 13.90 -8.22
N ASP A 267 12.18 14.73 -9.17
CA ASP A 267 12.05 16.16 -8.91
C ASP A 267 11.04 16.39 -7.78
N ALA A 268 11.36 17.31 -6.86
CA ALA A 268 10.55 17.54 -5.66
C ALA A 268 9.17 18.15 -5.97
N VAL A 269 9.07 18.93 -7.05
CA VAL A 269 7.80 19.53 -7.50
C VAL A 269 6.94 18.46 -8.17
N ASP A 270 7.50 17.70 -9.10
CA ASP A 270 6.81 16.62 -9.80
C ASP A 270 6.31 15.56 -8.83
N TYR A 271 7.13 15.18 -7.85
CA TYR A 271 6.72 14.25 -6.79
C TYR A 271 5.51 14.76 -5.98
N ARG A 272 5.48 16.08 -5.66
CA ARG A 272 4.38 16.69 -4.89
C ARG A 272 3.11 16.89 -5.69
N LEU A 273 3.23 17.13 -6.99
CA LEU A 273 2.09 17.21 -7.91
C LEU A 273 1.46 15.85 -8.16
N GLY A 274 2.16 14.79 -7.86
CA GLY A 274 1.77 13.40 -8.12
C GLY A 274 2.21 12.94 -9.50
N LEU A 275 2.86 11.78 -9.55
CA LEU A 275 3.23 11.12 -10.79
C LEU A 275 2.01 10.39 -11.38
N ASP A 276 1.83 10.44 -12.71
CA ASP A 276 0.86 9.58 -13.36
C ASP A 276 1.22 8.10 -13.06
N PRO A 277 0.27 7.28 -12.61
CA PRO A 277 0.54 5.86 -12.35
C PRO A 277 1.14 5.10 -13.55
N LYS A 278 0.87 5.55 -14.78
CA LYS A 278 1.50 4.97 -15.98
C LYS A 278 2.98 5.32 -16.10
N ASP A 279 3.38 6.52 -15.68
CA ASP A 279 4.79 6.90 -15.64
C ASP A 279 5.51 6.13 -14.53
N LEU A 280 4.86 5.92 -13.39
CA LEU A 280 5.38 5.04 -12.34
C LEU A 280 5.57 3.59 -12.85
N ALA A 281 4.64 3.08 -13.67
CA ALA A 281 4.80 1.79 -14.34
C ALA A 281 6.03 1.76 -15.27
N GLY A 282 6.35 2.88 -15.92
CA GLY A 282 7.58 3.05 -16.70
C GLY A 282 8.85 2.90 -15.85
N PHE A 283 8.88 3.54 -14.68
CA PHE A 283 9.99 3.38 -13.73
C PHE A 283 10.15 1.95 -13.25
N TYR A 284 9.05 1.27 -12.90
CA TYR A 284 9.10 -0.15 -12.52
C TYR A 284 9.62 -1.02 -13.66
N THR A 285 9.08 -0.86 -14.87
CA THR A 285 9.50 -1.68 -16.03
C THR A 285 10.97 -1.49 -16.37
N THR A 286 11.50 -0.27 -16.16
CA THR A 286 12.90 0.06 -16.45
C THR A 286 13.86 -0.50 -15.41
N ALA A 287 13.40 -0.73 -14.19
CA ALA A 287 14.20 -1.28 -13.11
C ALA A 287 14.50 -2.77 -13.32
N ASP A 288 15.71 -3.17 -12.94
CA ASP A 288 16.15 -4.57 -13.00
C ASP A 288 15.67 -5.35 -11.77
N VAL A 289 15.46 -4.65 -10.65
CA VAL A 289 14.85 -5.21 -9.44
C VAL A 289 14.19 -4.10 -8.61
N ALA A 290 13.08 -4.42 -7.96
CA ALA A 290 12.44 -3.53 -7.00
C ALA A 290 12.79 -3.94 -5.56
N LEU A 291 13.27 -2.98 -4.75
CA LEU A 291 13.64 -3.18 -3.36
C LEU A 291 12.54 -2.61 -2.44
N GLN A 292 11.74 -3.47 -1.82
CA GLN A 292 10.61 -3.08 -0.98
C GLN A 292 10.78 -3.59 0.45
N LEU A 293 11.45 -2.79 1.27
CA LEU A 293 11.77 -3.13 2.65
C LEU A 293 10.81 -2.44 3.63
N SER A 294 10.46 -3.15 4.68
CA SER A 294 9.59 -2.63 5.73
C SER A 294 9.84 -3.38 7.04
N LEU A 295 9.75 -2.69 8.19
CA LEU A 295 9.76 -3.33 9.50
C LEU A 295 8.51 -4.19 9.72
N GLY A 296 7.41 -3.81 9.07
CA GLY A 296 6.14 -4.51 9.01
C GLY A 296 5.16 -3.81 8.06
N GLY A 297 4.29 -4.56 7.43
CA GLY A 297 3.28 -4.05 6.52
C GLY A 297 2.07 -4.97 6.46
N GLY A 298 0.85 -4.42 6.48
CA GLY A 298 -0.37 -5.19 6.31
C GLY A 298 -0.54 -5.70 4.87
N PHE A 299 -0.06 -4.89 3.94
CA PHE A 299 0.10 -5.17 2.51
C PHE A 299 1.36 -4.44 2.01
N GLU A 300 1.70 -4.25 0.91
CA GLU A 300 2.70 -3.34 0.33
C GLU A 300 2.42 -3.25 -1.17
N ILE A 301 1.57 -2.32 -1.56
CA ILE A 301 1.11 -2.15 -2.94
C ILE A 301 2.27 -2.07 -3.95
N PRO A 302 3.39 -1.36 -3.68
CA PRO A 302 4.52 -1.30 -4.59
C PRO A 302 5.13 -2.66 -4.97
N ILE A 303 4.95 -3.70 -4.15
CA ILE A 303 5.41 -5.06 -4.47
C ILE A 303 4.61 -5.61 -5.67
N ILE A 304 3.30 -5.48 -5.64
CA ILE A 304 2.45 -5.99 -6.72
C ILE A 304 2.51 -5.08 -7.96
N GLU A 305 2.71 -3.77 -7.80
CA GLU A 305 2.90 -2.82 -8.91
C GLU A 305 4.15 -3.17 -9.73
N ALA A 306 5.30 -3.34 -9.06
CA ALA A 306 6.55 -3.72 -9.70
C ALA A 306 6.41 -5.05 -10.44
N GLN A 307 5.86 -6.08 -9.79
CA GLN A 307 5.66 -7.39 -10.39
C GLN A 307 4.68 -7.36 -11.56
N ALA A 308 3.62 -6.55 -11.50
CA ALA A 308 2.70 -6.37 -12.62
C ALA A 308 3.39 -5.78 -13.86
N CYS A 309 4.41 -4.95 -13.65
CA CYS A 309 5.28 -4.42 -14.70
C CYS A 309 6.38 -5.41 -15.17
N GLY A 310 6.43 -6.61 -14.60
CA GLY A 310 7.40 -7.64 -14.94
C GLY A 310 8.72 -7.56 -14.17
N THR A 311 8.80 -6.74 -13.13
CA THR A 311 10.03 -6.51 -12.36
C THR A 311 10.04 -7.42 -11.13
N ARG A 312 11.14 -8.20 -10.97
CA ARG A 312 11.35 -9.02 -9.75
C ARG A 312 11.48 -8.13 -8.52
N VAL A 313 11.08 -8.65 -7.37
CA VAL A 313 11.07 -7.89 -6.11
C VAL A 313 11.98 -8.54 -5.07
N ILE A 314 12.73 -7.71 -4.35
CA ILE A 314 13.37 -8.05 -3.08
C ILE A 314 12.48 -7.47 -1.97
N ALA A 315 11.90 -8.30 -1.11
CA ALA A 315 11.05 -7.84 -0.01
C ALA A 315 11.33 -8.61 1.29
N THR A 316 10.80 -8.09 2.39
CA THR A 316 10.96 -8.68 3.71
C THR A 316 10.11 -9.95 3.87
N ASP A 317 10.68 -11.00 4.47
CA ASP A 317 10.03 -12.31 4.66
C ASP A 317 9.24 -12.40 5.97
N TRP A 318 8.41 -11.40 6.22
CA TRP A 318 7.48 -11.37 7.36
C TRP A 318 6.31 -10.43 7.09
N THR A 319 5.23 -10.60 7.87
CA THR A 319 3.97 -9.87 7.74
C THR A 319 3.41 -9.90 6.31
N GLY A 320 2.58 -8.97 5.90
CA GLY A 320 1.97 -8.97 4.56
C GLY A 320 2.95 -9.10 3.39
N PRO A 321 4.10 -8.39 3.35
CA PRO A 321 5.08 -8.49 2.27
C PRO A 321 5.51 -9.92 1.91
N ARG A 322 5.64 -10.84 2.89
CA ARG A 322 6.08 -12.23 2.65
C ARG A 322 5.17 -12.99 1.67
N ASP A 323 3.89 -12.63 1.65
CA ASP A 323 2.86 -13.30 0.86
C ASP A 323 2.68 -12.68 -0.54
N LEU A 324 3.37 -11.56 -0.81
CA LEU A 324 3.22 -10.79 -2.03
C LEU A 324 4.36 -10.98 -3.03
N VAL A 325 5.40 -11.74 -2.66
CA VAL A 325 6.57 -12.00 -3.50
C VAL A 325 6.33 -13.25 -4.33
N ALA A 326 6.42 -13.13 -5.66
CA ALA A 326 6.37 -14.27 -6.58
C ALA A 326 7.53 -15.26 -6.32
N GLU A 327 7.41 -16.49 -6.82
CA GLU A 327 8.37 -17.56 -6.54
C GLU A 327 9.80 -17.27 -7.04
N ASP A 328 9.96 -16.42 -8.05
CA ASP A 328 11.25 -15.97 -8.58
C ASP A 328 11.72 -14.64 -7.99
N GLY A 329 11.04 -14.13 -6.95
CA GLY A 329 11.47 -12.99 -6.17
C GLY A 329 12.39 -13.37 -5.02
N PHE A 330 12.86 -12.37 -4.30
CA PHE A 330 13.91 -12.53 -3.29
C PHE A 330 13.39 -12.09 -1.92
N LYS A 331 13.67 -12.87 -0.89
CA LYS A 331 13.20 -12.63 0.47
C LYS A 331 14.34 -12.29 1.41
N VAL A 332 14.16 -11.20 2.16
CA VAL A 332 15.13 -10.68 3.13
C VAL A 332 14.74 -11.12 4.53
N THR A 333 15.69 -11.68 5.27
CA THR A 333 15.53 -12.01 6.68
C THR A 333 15.84 -10.81 7.57
N GLY A 334 15.43 -10.88 8.84
CA GLY A 334 15.63 -9.80 9.80
C GLY A 334 15.57 -10.29 11.24
N GLN A 335 15.75 -9.37 12.18
CA GLN A 335 15.67 -9.64 13.61
C GLN A 335 14.54 -8.86 14.26
N LEU A 336 13.96 -9.44 15.31
CA LEU A 336 12.85 -8.86 16.04
C LEU A 336 13.17 -7.46 16.56
N PHE A 337 12.22 -6.58 16.42
CA PHE A 337 12.20 -5.21 16.93
C PHE A 337 10.90 -4.98 17.69
N TRP A 338 11.00 -4.56 18.96
CA TRP A 338 9.85 -4.26 19.78
C TRP A 338 9.29 -2.87 19.47
N ASP A 339 8.05 -2.80 19.03
CA ASP A 339 7.31 -1.53 18.93
C ASP A 339 6.58 -1.25 20.24
N GLU A 340 7.18 -0.43 21.08
CA GLU A 340 6.61 -0.02 22.36
C GLU A 340 5.24 0.64 22.22
N ALA A 341 5.03 1.42 21.15
CA ALA A 341 3.78 2.14 20.95
C ALA A 341 2.59 1.23 20.68
N GLN A 342 2.84 0.07 20.04
CA GLN A 342 1.82 -0.92 19.71
C GLN A 342 1.87 -2.14 20.63
N SER A 343 2.90 -2.25 21.49
CA SER A 343 3.14 -3.42 22.34
C SER A 343 3.15 -4.73 21.53
N ALA A 344 3.86 -4.72 20.44
CA ALA A 344 3.92 -5.82 19.47
C ALA A 344 5.30 -5.86 18.76
N TRP A 345 5.54 -6.92 17.99
CA TRP A 345 6.82 -7.12 17.32
C TRP A 345 6.78 -6.79 15.84
N TRP A 346 7.79 -6.06 15.39
CA TRP A 346 8.24 -5.98 14.00
C TRP A 346 9.56 -6.72 13.81
N LYS A 347 10.14 -6.65 12.60
CA LYS A 347 11.52 -7.03 12.33
C LYS A 347 12.27 -5.91 11.62
N THR A 348 13.52 -5.69 12.01
CA THR A 348 14.45 -4.87 11.24
C THR A 348 15.13 -5.74 10.19
N PRO A 349 15.12 -5.37 8.90
CA PRO A 349 15.78 -6.13 7.84
C PRO A 349 17.29 -6.24 8.09
N SER A 350 17.86 -7.42 7.85
CA SER A 350 19.30 -7.66 7.95
C SER A 350 20.02 -7.05 6.75
N ILE A 351 20.96 -6.15 6.99
CA ILE A 351 21.80 -5.54 5.96
C ILE A 351 22.53 -6.62 5.15
N ALA A 352 23.11 -7.62 5.81
CA ALA A 352 23.78 -8.73 5.13
C ALA A 352 22.82 -9.52 4.23
N SER A 353 21.59 -9.77 4.69
CA SER A 353 20.57 -10.42 3.87
C SER A 353 20.17 -9.56 2.66
N ILE A 354 20.01 -8.25 2.82
CA ILE A 354 19.72 -7.34 1.70
C ILE A 354 20.85 -7.40 0.67
N VAL A 355 22.11 -7.30 1.09
CA VAL A 355 23.28 -7.40 0.19
C VAL A 355 23.26 -8.72 -0.57
N THR A 356 23.05 -9.85 0.12
CA THR A 356 22.96 -11.17 -0.52
C THR A 356 21.86 -11.21 -1.58
N GLN A 357 20.67 -10.66 -1.29
CA GLN A 357 19.58 -10.69 -2.26
C GLN A 357 19.80 -9.71 -3.44
N LEU A 358 20.49 -8.60 -3.22
CA LEU A 358 20.91 -7.71 -4.31
C LEU A 358 21.94 -8.42 -5.24
N GLU A 359 22.89 -9.16 -4.67
CA GLU A 359 23.84 -9.97 -5.43
C GLU A 359 23.13 -11.07 -6.23
N ASN A 360 22.20 -11.79 -5.61
CA ASN A 360 21.40 -12.81 -6.29
C ASN A 360 20.58 -12.19 -7.44
N ALA A 361 19.91 -11.05 -7.22
CA ALA A 361 19.15 -10.35 -8.24
C ALA A 361 20.06 -9.91 -9.41
N TYR A 362 21.26 -9.43 -9.13
CA TYR A 362 22.24 -9.05 -10.14
C TYR A 362 22.71 -10.24 -11.00
N GLU A 363 22.94 -11.41 -10.37
CA GLU A 363 23.29 -12.63 -11.11
C GLU A 363 22.15 -13.12 -12.00
N VAL A 364 20.89 -13.06 -11.49
CA VAL A 364 19.71 -13.39 -12.30
C VAL A 364 19.53 -12.41 -13.46
N TRP A 365 19.72 -11.12 -13.20
CA TRP A 365 19.68 -10.11 -14.29
C TRP A 365 20.67 -10.37 -15.39
N LYS A 366 21.92 -10.74 -15.06
CA LYS A 366 22.94 -11.08 -16.07
C LYS A 366 22.58 -12.33 -16.88
N ALA A 367 21.91 -13.29 -16.27
CA ALA A 367 21.57 -14.55 -16.90
C ALA A 367 20.27 -14.50 -17.70
N GLU A 368 19.26 -13.78 -17.22
CA GLU A 368 17.88 -13.85 -17.71
C GLU A 368 17.31 -12.49 -18.15
N GLY A 369 18.00 -11.37 -17.80
CA GLY A 369 17.49 -10.01 -18.01
C GLY A 369 16.51 -9.58 -16.91
N SER A 370 15.96 -8.37 -17.09
CA SER A 370 15.12 -7.68 -16.07
C SER A 370 13.71 -8.26 -15.97
N HIS A 371 13.13 -8.68 -17.11
CA HIS A 371 11.72 -9.04 -17.18
C HIS A 371 11.45 -10.44 -16.63
N SER A 372 10.42 -10.53 -15.78
CA SER A 372 9.88 -11.77 -15.25
C SER A 372 8.39 -11.94 -15.56
N GLU A 373 8.07 -12.93 -16.38
CA GLU A 373 6.67 -13.30 -16.64
C GLU A 373 6.05 -14.02 -15.43
N THR A 374 6.84 -14.68 -14.59
CA THR A 374 6.39 -15.30 -13.33
C THR A 374 5.89 -14.24 -12.35
N ALA A 375 6.68 -13.18 -12.13
CA ALA A 375 6.29 -12.05 -11.30
C ALA A 375 4.99 -11.39 -11.84
N ARG A 376 4.92 -11.16 -13.16
CA ARG A 376 3.75 -10.57 -13.80
C ARG A 376 2.49 -11.40 -13.63
N LYS A 377 2.55 -12.70 -13.90
CA LYS A 377 1.40 -13.61 -13.71
C LYS A 377 0.94 -13.65 -12.25
N PHE A 378 1.87 -13.64 -11.31
CA PHE A 378 1.53 -13.57 -9.89
C PHE A 378 0.75 -12.29 -9.57
N ALA A 379 1.26 -11.12 -10.00
CA ALA A 379 0.63 -9.83 -9.73
C ALA A 379 -0.76 -9.69 -10.38
N GLN A 380 -1.04 -10.35 -11.49
CA GLN A 380 -2.37 -10.39 -12.13
C GLN A 380 -3.46 -11.02 -11.24
N ASN A 381 -3.09 -11.73 -10.16
CA ASN A 381 -4.07 -12.18 -9.17
C ASN A 381 -4.65 -11.01 -8.37
N PHE A 382 -3.97 -9.88 -8.35
CA PHE A 382 -4.37 -8.65 -7.67
C PHE A 382 -4.99 -7.62 -8.62
N ASP A 383 -5.37 -8.02 -9.84
CA ASP A 383 -6.12 -7.15 -10.74
C ASP A 383 -7.45 -6.73 -10.11
N SER A 384 -7.79 -5.43 -10.22
CA SER A 384 -8.95 -4.86 -9.52
C SER A 384 -10.27 -5.51 -9.92
N ALA A 385 -10.46 -5.87 -11.20
CA ALA A 385 -11.66 -6.59 -11.64
C ALA A 385 -11.69 -8.02 -11.09
N LYS A 386 -10.53 -8.69 -11.01
CA LYS A 386 -10.42 -10.04 -10.45
C LYS A 386 -10.70 -10.04 -8.95
N VAL A 387 -10.07 -9.10 -8.20
CA VAL A 387 -10.29 -8.97 -6.75
C VAL A 387 -11.74 -8.62 -6.45
N TRP A 388 -12.36 -7.72 -7.22
CA TRP A 388 -13.77 -7.44 -7.08
C TRP A 388 -14.63 -8.70 -7.24
N ASN A 389 -14.47 -9.43 -8.35
CA ASN A 389 -15.32 -10.57 -8.66
C ASN A 389 -15.11 -11.78 -7.74
N GLN A 390 -13.87 -12.00 -7.27
CA GLN A 390 -13.53 -13.16 -6.45
C GLN A 390 -13.73 -12.95 -4.95
N TYR A 391 -13.60 -11.71 -4.47
CA TYR A 391 -13.60 -11.42 -3.04
C TYR A 391 -14.70 -10.42 -2.64
N TRP A 392 -14.67 -9.17 -3.14
CA TRP A 392 -15.63 -8.15 -2.73
C TRP A 392 -17.06 -8.49 -3.06
N LEU A 393 -17.37 -8.84 -4.30
CA LEU A 393 -18.74 -9.09 -4.73
C LEU A 393 -19.41 -10.26 -3.99
N PRO A 394 -18.78 -11.44 -3.83
CA PRO A 394 -19.35 -12.51 -3.02
C PRO A 394 -19.54 -12.12 -1.55
N PHE A 395 -18.55 -11.43 -0.95
CA PHE A 395 -18.63 -10.93 0.42
C PHE A 395 -19.83 -9.99 0.62
N LEU A 396 -19.95 -8.98 -0.24
CA LEU A 396 -21.04 -7.99 -0.16
C LEU A 396 -22.41 -8.62 -0.42
N LYS A 397 -22.53 -9.64 -1.29
CA LYS A 397 -23.77 -10.41 -1.47
C LYS A 397 -24.19 -11.14 -0.20
N GLY A 398 -23.27 -11.66 0.56
CA GLY A 398 -23.55 -12.28 1.86
C GLY A 398 -24.08 -11.31 2.93
N LEU A 399 -23.93 -9.99 2.68
CA LEU A 399 -24.41 -8.95 3.58
C LEU A 399 -25.84 -8.47 3.26
N VAL A 400 -26.32 -8.67 2.02
CA VAL A 400 -27.68 -8.23 1.56
C VAL A 400 -28.82 -8.97 2.24
#